data_11f826fdaefbfff8730807e30dcd8d7b
#
_entry.id   11f826fdaefbfff8730807e30dcd8d7b
#
_cell.length_a   1.000
_cell.length_b   1.000
_cell.length_c   1.000
_cell.angle_alpha   90.00
_cell.angle_beta   90.00
_cell.angle_gamma   90.00
#
_symmetry.space_group_name_H-M   'P 1'
#
loop_
_entity.id
_entity.type
_entity.pdbx_description
1 polymer ?
#
loop_
_entity_poly.entity_id
_entity_poly.type
_entity_poly.pdbx_seq_one_letter_code
_entity_poly.pdbx_strand_id
1 'polypeptide(L)'
;MTKTELAIGVIGTALLIINGTVLVKQLQNDDEVLEIKTQIRDVRTGQAEIQKRVERVEKVVLVKTKQQVALSSKELDCLAKNIYHEAGVEDRAGKIAVAQVTLNRLKEGRWGNNVCSVVYAKAQFSWTLDKKKRNQVPQGLLWEQSRAVALEFQRGTRVKGLEDSTHYHADYIRNPNWTKAKQVAKQIGQHIFYRG
;
A
#
# COMPACT_ATOMS: atom_id res chain seq x y z
N MET A 1 -45.06 42.68 -17.65
CA MET A 1 -44.51 42.03 -16.44
C MET A 1 -45.54 42.04 -15.36
N THR A 2 -46.11 40.94 -15.00
CA THR A 2 -47.17 40.82 -14.00
C THR A 2 -46.56 40.87 -12.59
N LYS A 3 -47.37 41.34 -11.61
CA LYS A 3 -46.97 41.46 -10.21
C LYS A 3 -46.42 40.14 -9.62
N THR A 4 -46.74 39.03 -10.21
CA THR A 4 -46.28 37.70 -9.86
C THR A 4 -44.82 37.43 -10.27
N GLU A 5 -44.34 37.95 -11.38
CA GLU A 5 -42.94 37.79 -11.80
C GLU A 5 -41.97 38.60 -10.93
N LEU A 6 -42.42 39.74 -10.41
CA LEU A 6 -41.64 40.58 -9.50
C LEU A 6 -41.45 39.89 -8.13
N ALA A 7 -42.49 39.16 -7.65
CA ALA A 7 -42.44 38.45 -6.37
C ALA A 7 -41.48 37.22 -6.41
N ILE A 8 -41.45 36.50 -7.54
CA ILE A 8 -40.55 35.36 -7.73
C ILE A 8 -39.11 35.86 -7.87
N GLY A 9 -38.86 36.96 -8.54
CA GLY A 9 -37.53 37.55 -8.65
C GLY A 9 -36.94 38.00 -7.30
N VAL A 10 -37.76 38.57 -6.42
CA VAL A 10 -37.32 38.99 -5.08
C VAL A 10 -37.03 37.83 -4.16
N ILE A 11 -37.78 36.73 -4.26
CA ILE A 11 -37.51 35.49 -3.49
C ILE A 11 -36.26 34.80 -4.02
N GLY A 12 -36.05 34.75 -5.33
CA GLY A 12 -34.89 34.17 -5.96
C GLY A 12 -33.58 34.88 -5.63
N THR A 13 -33.59 36.22 -5.57
CA THR A 13 -32.40 37.01 -5.19
C THR A 13 -32.13 36.98 -3.69
N ALA A 14 -33.13 36.81 -2.84
CA ALA A 14 -32.96 36.63 -1.39
C ALA A 14 -32.30 35.28 -1.06
N LEU A 15 -32.48 34.24 -1.88
CA LEU A 15 -31.83 32.93 -1.67
C LEU A 15 -30.34 32.90 -2.06
N LEU A 16 -29.89 33.82 -2.90
CA LEU A 16 -28.51 33.85 -3.43
C LEU A 16 -27.53 34.71 -2.61
N ILE A 17 -28.03 35.51 -1.69
CA ILE A 17 -27.19 36.48 -0.95
C ILE A 17 -27.07 36.04 0.50
N ILE A 18 -26.87 34.79 0.87
CA ILE A 18 -26.93 34.74 2.29
C ILE A 18 -26.07 33.75 2.98
N ASN A 19 -25.12 34.28 3.63
CA ASN A 19 -24.78 33.91 5.01
C ASN A 19 -26.07 33.84 5.85
N GLY A 20 -26.39 32.66 6.44
CA GLY A 20 -27.66 32.29 7.09
C GLY A 20 -28.33 33.27 8.08
N THR A 21 -27.77 34.45 8.29
CA THR A 21 -28.28 35.49 9.19
C THR A 21 -29.44 36.32 8.65
N VAL A 22 -29.58 36.44 7.32
CA VAL A 22 -30.65 37.25 6.74
C VAL A 22 -31.96 36.49 6.62
N LEU A 23 -31.89 35.17 6.36
CA LEU A 23 -33.08 34.31 6.32
C LEU A 23 -33.81 34.29 7.67
N VAL A 24 -33.06 34.26 8.77
CA VAL A 24 -33.59 34.22 10.14
C VAL A 24 -34.38 35.48 10.49
N LYS A 25 -34.04 36.64 9.91
CA LYS A 25 -34.79 37.91 10.17
C LYS A 25 -36.12 37.97 9.47
N GLN A 26 -36.35 37.19 8.42
CA GLN A 26 -37.62 37.18 7.68
C GLN A 26 -38.63 36.14 8.17
N LEU A 27 -38.17 35.15 8.98
CA LEU A 27 -39.06 34.18 9.59
C LEU A 27 -39.58 34.75 10.91
N GLN A 28 -40.85 35.09 10.92
CA GLN A 28 -41.53 35.67 12.11
C GLN A 28 -42.04 34.58 13.08
N ASN A 29 -41.75 33.30 12.79
CA ASN A 29 -42.22 32.19 13.61
C ASN A 29 -41.06 31.55 14.35
N ASP A 30 -41.03 31.62 15.66
CA ASP A 30 -39.95 31.12 16.53
C ASP A 30 -39.68 29.62 16.36
N ASP A 31 -40.70 28.81 16.04
CA ASP A 31 -40.59 27.38 15.80
C ASP A 31 -39.82 27.05 14.52
N GLU A 32 -40.08 27.77 13.41
CA GLU A 32 -39.34 27.59 12.15
C GLU A 32 -37.87 27.99 12.28
N VAL A 33 -37.61 29.07 13.04
CA VAL A 33 -36.25 29.52 13.32
C VAL A 33 -35.47 28.46 14.14
N LEU A 34 -36.14 27.81 15.09
CA LEU A 34 -35.54 26.77 15.90
C LEU A 34 -35.21 25.53 15.07
N GLU A 35 -36.11 25.14 14.17
CA GLU A 35 -35.88 24.00 13.25
C GLU A 35 -34.69 24.24 12.32
N ILE A 36 -34.59 25.40 11.70
CA ILE A 36 -33.48 25.78 10.84
C ILE A 36 -32.17 25.82 11.63
N LYS A 37 -32.14 26.32 12.85
CA LYS A 37 -30.94 26.32 13.70
C LYS A 37 -30.47 24.88 14.01
N THR A 38 -31.42 23.98 14.20
CA THR A 38 -31.12 22.55 14.44
C THR A 38 -30.54 21.91 13.19
N GLN A 39 -31.13 22.10 12.04
CA GLN A 39 -30.62 21.61 10.74
C GLN A 39 -29.21 22.14 10.43
N ILE A 40 -28.95 23.43 10.69
CA ILE A 40 -27.63 24.04 10.52
C ILE A 40 -26.61 23.38 11.45
N ARG A 41 -26.99 23.07 12.69
CA ARG A 41 -26.11 22.37 13.64
C ARG A 41 -25.77 20.98 13.15
N ASP A 42 -26.76 20.23 12.66
CA ASP A 42 -26.59 18.88 12.16
C ASP A 42 -25.69 18.85 10.91
N VAL A 43 -25.87 19.81 10.01
CA VAL A 43 -24.99 19.98 8.84
C VAL A 43 -23.56 20.29 9.28
N ARG A 44 -23.33 21.17 10.25
CA ARG A 44 -21.99 21.50 10.76
C ARG A 44 -21.32 20.31 11.43
N THR A 45 -22.07 19.53 12.21
CA THR A 45 -21.53 18.31 12.84
C THR A 45 -21.19 17.25 11.79
N GLY A 46 -22.04 17.08 10.77
CA GLY A 46 -21.76 16.22 9.62
C GLY A 46 -20.52 16.65 8.84
N GLN A 47 -20.34 17.95 8.60
CA GLN A 47 -19.13 18.48 7.94
C GLN A 47 -17.86 18.20 8.76
N ALA A 48 -17.90 18.37 10.08
CA ALA A 48 -16.77 18.09 10.96
C ALA A 48 -16.38 16.59 10.93
N GLU A 49 -17.35 15.71 10.89
CA GLU A 49 -17.10 14.26 10.78
C GLU A 49 -16.49 13.88 9.42
N ILE A 50 -17.02 14.46 8.34
CA ILE A 50 -16.45 14.28 6.99
C ILE A 50 -15.01 14.76 6.96
N GLN A 51 -14.71 15.93 7.52
CA GLN A 51 -13.35 16.46 7.57
C GLN A 51 -12.39 15.51 8.28
N LYS A 52 -12.77 14.97 9.43
CA LYS A 52 -11.97 13.96 10.16
C LYS A 52 -11.74 12.69 9.34
N ARG A 53 -12.74 12.26 8.56
CA ARG A 53 -12.61 11.11 7.67
C ARG A 53 -11.65 11.38 6.52
N VAL A 54 -11.71 12.56 5.92
CA VAL A 54 -10.78 12.99 4.86
C VAL A 54 -9.34 12.99 5.39
N GLU A 55 -9.06 13.63 6.52
CA GLU A 55 -7.73 13.65 7.12
C GLU A 55 -7.19 12.25 7.42
N ARG A 56 -8.05 11.35 7.87
CA ARG A 56 -7.68 9.94 8.11
C ARG A 56 -7.31 9.22 6.82
N VAL A 57 -8.10 9.42 5.76
CA VAL A 57 -7.84 8.85 4.44
C VAL A 57 -6.55 9.40 3.85
N GLU A 58 -6.32 10.71 3.92
CA GLU A 58 -5.09 11.35 3.46
C GLU A 58 -3.85 10.78 4.15
N LYS A 59 -3.88 10.62 5.48
CA LYS A 59 -2.79 9.99 6.23
C LYS A 59 -2.53 8.55 5.76
N VAL A 60 -3.58 7.77 5.53
CA VAL A 60 -3.44 6.38 5.04
C VAL A 60 -2.87 6.35 3.62
N VAL A 61 -3.33 7.25 2.74
CA VAL A 61 -2.82 7.36 1.37
C VAL A 61 -1.34 7.76 1.38
N LEU A 62 -0.95 8.75 2.18
CA LEU A 62 0.46 9.17 2.31
C LEU A 62 1.37 8.04 2.80
N VAL A 63 0.93 7.26 3.80
CA VAL A 63 1.69 6.11 4.29
C VAL A 63 1.84 5.05 3.20
N LYS A 64 0.77 4.72 2.47
CA LYS A 64 0.81 3.77 1.36
C LYS A 64 1.73 4.24 0.23
N THR A 65 1.67 5.51 -0.13
CA THR A 65 2.52 6.08 -1.19
C THR A 65 4.00 6.02 -0.83
N LYS A 66 4.36 6.28 0.43
CA LYS A 66 5.76 6.15 0.92
C LYS A 66 6.28 4.71 0.90
N GLN A 67 5.41 3.72 0.92
CA GLN A 67 5.79 2.30 0.87
C GLN A 67 5.90 1.75 -0.56
N GLN A 68 5.42 2.47 -1.55
CA GLN A 68 5.55 2.07 -2.95
C GLN A 68 7.01 2.16 -3.39
N VAL A 69 7.48 1.12 -4.06
CA VAL A 69 8.79 1.07 -4.70
C VAL A 69 8.57 1.14 -6.20
N ALA A 70 9.05 2.19 -6.84
CA ALA A 70 8.98 2.29 -8.29
C ALA A 70 9.98 1.33 -8.95
N LEU A 71 9.53 0.13 -9.31
CA LEU A 71 10.31 -0.84 -10.06
C LEU A 71 9.99 -0.75 -11.55
N SER A 72 10.99 -0.80 -12.37
CA SER A 72 10.82 -0.97 -13.82
C SER A 72 10.21 -2.33 -14.14
N SER A 73 9.62 -2.49 -15.32
CA SER A 73 9.09 -3.79 -15.79
C SER A 73 10.14 -4.90 -15.71
N LYS A 74 11.38 -4.60 -16.09
CA LYS A 74 12.50 -5.54 -16.00
C LYS A 74 12.82 -5.94 -14.57
N GLU A 75 12.77 -5.02 -13.62
CA GLU A 75 13.01 -5.32 -12.21
C GLU A 75 11.88 -6.13 -11.59
N LEU A 76 10.63 -5.87 -11.99
CA LEU A 76 9.48 -6.70 -11.62
C LEU A 76 9.63 -8.14 -12.11
N ASP A 77 10.11 -8.33 -13.35
CA ASP A 77 10.37 -9.67 -13.88
C ASP A 77 11.51 -10.37 -13.12
N CYS A 78 12.58 -9.66 -12.77
CA CYS A 78 13.65 -10.21 -11.94
C CYS A 78 13.14 -10.60 -10.55
N LEU A 79 12.32 -9.77 -9.91
CA LEU A 79 11.72 -10.06 -8.62
C LEU A 79 10.78 -11.25 -8.69
N ALA A 80 9.91 -11.30 -9.70
CA ALA A 80 8.98 -12.40 -9.92
C ALA A 80 9.70 -13.74 -10.16
N LYS A 81 10.79 -13.74 -10.94
CA LYS A 81 11.64 -14.93 -11.11
C LYS A 81 12.24 -15.39 -9.80
N ASN A 82 12.75 -14.46 -8.97
CA ASN A 82 13.29 -14.81 -7.68
C ASN A 82 12.24 -15.42 -6.76
N ILE A 83 11.05 -14.82 -6.67
CA ILE A 83 9.91 -15.37 -5.92
C ILE A 83 9.55 -16.77 -6.42
N TYR A 84 9.48 -16.96 -7.74
CA TYR A 84 9.12 -18.23 -8.36
C TYR A 84 10.10 -19.36 -7.97
N HIS A 85 11.40 -19.10 -8.04
CA HIS A 85 12.40 -20.13 -7.79
C HIS A 85 12.66 -20.38 -6.30
N GLU A 86 12.51 -19.38 -5.46
CA GLU A 86 12.80 -19.47 -4.02
C GLU A 86 11.56 -19.81 -3.19
N ALA A 87 10.38 -19.35 -3.59
CA ALA A 87 9.15 -19.47 -2.82
C ALA A 87 7.92 -19.83 -3.67
N GLY A 88 8.12 -20.45 -4.85
CA GLY A 88 7.02 -20.73 -5.79
C GLY A 88 5.91 -21.61 -5.20
N VAL A 89 6.24 -22.53 -4.31
CA VAL A 89 5.30 -23.42 -3.64
C VAL A 89 4.82 -22.89 -2.26
N GLU A 90 5.43 -21.82 -1.76
CA GLU A 90 5.01 -21.18 -0.53
C GLU A 90 3.64 -20.51 -0.66
N ASP A 91 3.02 -20.20 0.47
CA ASP A 91 1.85 -19.36 0.52
C ASP A 91 2.16 -17.91 0.07
N ARG A 92 1.13 -17.07 0.01
CA ARG A 92 1.30 -15.66 -0.37
C ARG A 92 2.24 -14.91 0.59
N ALA A 93 2.21 -15.20 1.89
CA ALA A 93 3.06 -14.53 2.87
C ALA A 93 4.53 -14.91 2.70
N GLY A 94 4.83 -16.17 2.44
CA GLY A 94 6.18 -16.67 2.13
C GLY A 94 6.76 -16.02 0.87
N LYS A 95 5.95 -15.92 -0.20
CA LYS A 95 6.32 -15.22 -1.44
C LYS A 95 6.66 -13.74 -1.20
N ILE A 96 5.83 -13.02 -0.41
CA ILE A 96 6.07 -11.61 -0.06
C ILE A 96 7.33 -11.48 0.80
N ALA A 97 7.57 -12.42 1.72
CA ALA A 97 8.75 -12.40 2.58
C ALA A 97 10.06 -12.51 1.77
N VAL A 98 10.12 -13.40 0.78
CA VAL A 98 11.27 -13.50 -0.14
C VAL A 98 11.46 -12.24 -0.97
N ALA A 99 10.37 -11.64 -1.48
CA ALA A 99 10.43 -10.35 -2.16
C ALA A 99 11.00 -9.26 -1.23
N GLN A 100 10.57 -9.24 0.02
CA GLN A 100 11.03 -8.25 1.00
C GLN A 100 12.52 -8.37 1.32
N VAL A 101 13.04 -9.58 1.48
CA VAL A 101 14.49 -9.79 1.64
C VAL A 101 15.26 -9.28 0.43
N THR A 102 14.79 -9.52 -0.78
CA THR A 102 15.42 -9.01 -2.01
C THR A 102 15.53 -7.47 -1.99
N LEU A 103 14.45 -6.79 -1.60
CA LEU A 103 14.45 -5.32 -1.54
C LEU A 103 15.20 -4.77 -0.32
N ASN A 104 15.25 -5.49 0.80
CA ASN A 104 16.09 -5.10 1.93
C ASN A 104 17.58 -5.17 1.54
N ARG A 105 17.99 -6.21 0.79
CA ARG A 105 19.34 -6.30 0.21
C ARG A 105 19.64 -5.13 -0.72
N LEU A 106 18.68 -4.74 -1.56
CA LEU A 106 18.84 -3.55 -2.41
C LEU A 106 19.06 -2.28 -1.58
N LYS A 107 18.28 -2.08 -0.51
CA LYS A 107 18.42 -0.94 0.39
C LYS A 107 19.79 -0.87 1.07
N GLU A 108 20.35 -2.01 1.46
CA GLU A 108 21.70 -2.06 2.04
C GLU A 108 22.80 -1.72 1.02
N GLY A 109 22.53 -1.85 -0.29
CA GLY A 109 23.46 -1.50 -1.36
C GLY A 109 24.66 -2.43 -1.54
N ARG A 110 24.85 -3.42 -0.68
CA ARG A 110 26.01 -4.35 -0.74
C ARG A 110 25.93 -5.36 -1.87
N TRP A 111 24.73 -5.70 -2.33
CA TRP A 111 24.48 -6.76 -3.31
C TRP A 111 24.17 -6.26 -4.71
N GLY A 112 23.95 -4.94 -4.87
CA GLY A 112 23.64 -4.33 -6.15
C GLY A 112 22.85 -3.04 -6.01
N ASN A 113 22.69 -2.31 -7.12
CA ASN A 113 22.02 -1.02 -7.17
C ASN A 113 20.63 -1.03 -7.84
N ASN A 114 20.16 -2.21 -8.24
CA ASN A 114 18.81 -2.47 -8.73
C ASN A 114 18.40 -3.91 -8.44
N VAL A 115 17.12 -4.23 -8.55
CA VAL A 115 16.60 -5.56 -8.20
C VAL A 115 17.27 -6.68 -9.00
N CYS A 116 17.46 -6.48 -10.30
CA CYS A 116 18.10 -7.50 -11.12
C CYS A 116 19.54 -7.76 -10.69
N SER A 117 20.33 -6.71 -10.38
CA SER A 117 21.70 -6.88 -9.90
C SER A 117 21.76 -7.60 -8.54
N VAL A 118 20.81 -7.37 -7.64
CA VAL A 118 20.68 -8.12 -6.38
C VAL A 118 20.36 -9.59 -6.64
N VAL A 119 19.37 -9.87 -7.49
CA VAL A 119 18.93 -11.24 -7.79
C VAL A 119 20.04 -12.04 -8.46
N TYR A 120 20.76 -11.44 -9.40
CA TYR A 120 21.82 -12.14 -10.15
C TYR A 120 23.23 -11.95 -9.58
N ALA A 121 23.36 -11.32 -8.41
CA ALA A 121 24.63 -11.22 -7.73
C ALA A 121 25.19 -12.62 -7.42
N LYS A 122 26.52 -12.79 -7.54
CA LYS A 122 27.17 -14.09 -7.37
C LYS A 122 26.79 -14.75 -6.03
N ALA A 123 26.32 -15.99 -6.09
CA ALA A 123 25.99 -16.82 -4.95
C ALA A 123 24.88 -16.27 -4.01
N GLN A 124 24.05 -15.33 -4.46
CA GLN A 124 22.92 -14.84 -3.65
C GLN A 124 21.74 -15.81 -3.69
N PHE A 125 21.41 -16.31 -4.86
CA PHE A 125 20.33 -17.28 -5.05
C PHE A 125 20.82 -18.45 -5.90
N SER A 126 20.70 -19.68 -5.38
CA SER A 126 21.28 -20.89 -5.98
C SER A 126 20.77 -21.18 -7.39
N TRP A 127 19.51 -20.88 -7.66
CA TRP A 127 18.90 -21.10 -8.97
C TRP A 127 19.56 -20.27 -10.09
N THR A 128 20.20 -19.15 -9.75
CA THR A 128 20.89 -18.29 -10.75
C THR A 128 22.16 -18.91 -11.31
N LEU A 129 22.69 -19.94 -10.67
CA LEU A 129 23.84 -20.71 -11.15
C LEU A 129 23.44 -21.66 -12.28
N ASP A 130 22.18 -22.07 -12.36
CA ASP A 130 21.64 -22.87 -13.44
C ASP A 130 21.32 -21.99 -14.65
N LYS A 131 22.11 -22.14 -15.72
CA LYS A 131 21.93 -21.35 -16.97
C LYS A 131 20.54 -21.52 -17.59
N LYS A 132 19.94 -22.71 -17.50
CA LYS A 132 18.60 -22.97 -18.04
C LYS A 132 17.55 -22.18 -17.27
N LYS A 133 17.52 -22.29 -15.94
CA LYS A 133 16.61 -21.53 -15.07
C LYS A 133 16.79 -20.03 -15.23
N ARG A 134 18.03 -19.57 -15.33
CA ARG A 134 18.35 -18.16 -15.49
C ARG A 134 17.80 -17.58 -16.79
N ASN A 135 17.86 -18.29 -17.91
CA ASN A 135 17.52 -17.81 -19.24
C ASN A 135 16.05 -18.08 -19.63
N GLN A 136 15.40 -19.05 -18.98
CA GLN A 136 13.99 -19.34 -19.25
C GLN A 136 13.07 -18.37 -18.52
N VAL A 137 11.94 -18.03 -19.15
CA VAL A 137 10.80 -17.41 -18.47
C VAL A 137 9.92 -18.54 -17.96
N PRO A 138 9.68 -18.63 -16.64
CA PRO A 138 8.76 -19.63 -16.10
C PRO A 138 7.36 -19.48 -16.67
N GLN A 139 6.54 -20.53 -16.56
CA GLN A 139 5.16 -20.54 -17.04
C GLN A 139 4.25 -21.24 -16.04
N GLY A 140 2.94 -21.10 -16.22
CA GLY A 140 1.94 -21.75 -15.41
C GLY A 140 1.56 -20.98 -14.13
N LEU A 141 0.69 -21.60 -13.33
CA LEU A 141 0.03 -20.95 -12.20
C LEU A 141 1.01 -20.35 -11.17
N LEU A 142 2.07 -21.09 -10.81
CA LEU A 142 3.06 -20.60 -9.84
C LEU A 142 3.80 -19.36 -10.33
N TRP A 143 4.04 -19.28 -11.63
CA TRP A 143 4.62 -18.09 -12.25
C TRP A 143 3.69 -16.88 -12.18
N GLU A 144 2.42 -17.06 -12.55
CA GLU A 144 1.43 -15.99 -12.48
C GLU A 144 1.21 -15.49 -11.04
N GLN A 145 1.19 -16.38 -10.07
CA GLN A 145 1.15 -16.02 -8.66
C GLN A 145 2.40 -15.21 -8.23
N SER A 146 3.57 -15.60 -8.68
CA SER A 146 4.83 -14.90 -8.36
C SER A 146 4.86 -13.49 -8.96
N ARG A 147 4.36 -13.32 -10.19
CA ARG A 147 4.19 -12.01 -10.83
C ARG A 147 3.18 -11.14 -10.08
N ALA A 148 2.03 -11.71 -9.70
CA ALA A 148 1.02 -11.00 -8.93
C ALA A 148 1.59 -10.50 -7.60
N VAL A 149 2.34 -11.33 -6.87
CA VAL A 149 2.99 -10.95 -5.61
C VAL A 149 4.06 -9.87 -5.82
N ALA A 150 4.85 -9.92 -6.90
CA ALA A 150 5.81 -8.86 -7.22
C ALA A 150 5.11 -7.49 -7.42
N LEU A 151 3.96 -7.48 -8.10
CA LEU A 151 3.14 -6.28 -8.27
C LEU A 151 2.51 -5.79 -6.96
N GLU A 152 2.01 -6.70 -6.13
CA GLU A 152 1.49 -6.34 -4.79
C GLU A 152 2.58 -5.75 -3.91
N PHE A 153 3.79 -6.32 -3.97
CA PHE A 153 4.93 -5.81 -3.25
C PHE A 153 5.33 -4.39 -3.71
N GLN A 154 5.34 -4.12 -5.01
CA GLN A 154 5.54 -2.78 -5.56
C GLN A 154 4.51 -1.78 -5.01
N ARG A 155 3.25 -2.20 -4.84
CA ARG A 155 2.16 -1.38 -4.27
C ARG A 155 2.24 -1.17 -2.76
N GLY A 156 3.29 -1.67 -2.11
CA GLY A 156 3.55 -1.44 -0.68
C GLY A 156 3.15 -2.59 0.24
N THR A 157 2.72 -3.75 -0.27
CA THR A 157 2.45 -4.92 0.57
C THR A 157 3.74 -5.42 1.21
N ARG A 158 3.74 -5.62 2.53
CA ARG A 158 4.89 -6.04 3.33
C ARG A 158 4.47 -7.07 4.37
N VAL A 159 5.44 -7.86 4.84
CA VAL A 159 5.30 -8.70 6.03
C VAL A 159 5.90 -7.97 7.22
N LYS A 160 5.12 -7.77 8.27
CA LYS A 160 5.57 -7.12 9.50
C LYS A 160 6.61 -7.99 10.22
N GLY A 161 7.68 -7.34 10.70
CA GLY A 161 8.78 -7.98 11.43
C GLY A 161 9.93 -8.45 10.55
N LEU A 162 9.89 -8.17 9.23
CA LEU A 162 10.97 -8.47 8.29
C LEU A 162 11.63 -7.20 7.70
N GLU A 163 11.46 -6.05 8.34
CA GLU A 163 11.91 -4.74 7.83
C GLU A 163 13.42 -4.71 7.53
N ASP A 164 14.20 -5.43 8.36
CA ASP A 164 15.68 -5.49 8.28
C ASP A 164 16.19 -6.91 7.96
N SER A 165 15.30 -7.81 7.52
CA SER A 165 15.71 -9.19 7.20
C SER A 165 16.36 -9.25 5.84
N THR A 166 17.60 -9.74 5.80
CA THR A 166 18.40 -9.88 4.57
C THR A 166 18.84 -11.31 4.29
N HIS A 167 18.57 -12.24 5.21
CA HIS A 167 18.93 -13.64 5.08
C HIS A 167 17.76 -14.54 5.44
N TYR A 168 17.70 -15.69 4.81
CA TYR A 168 16.81 -16.80 5.18
C TYR A 168 17.40 -18.15 4.75
N HIS A 169 16.89 -19.20 5.32
CA HIS A 169 17.08 -20.57 4.84
C HIS A 169 15.82 -21.40 5.07
N ALA A 170 15.71 -22.52 4.37
CA ALA A 170 14.61 -23.45 4.56
C ALA A 170 14.75 -24.19 5.89
N ASP A 171 13.64 -24.37 6.63
CA ASP A 171 13.63 -24.98 7.97
C ASP A 171 13.99 -26.46 7.98
N TYR A 172 13.85 -27.15 6.85
CA TYR A 172 14.20 -28.56 6.66
C TYR A 172 15.69 -28.81 6.35
N ILE A 173 16.50 -27.76 6.20
CA ILE A 173 17.95 -27.90 6.05
C ILE A 173 18.66 -27.68 7.39
N ARG A 174 19.83 -28.29 7.57
CA ARG A 174 20.67 -28.01 8.74
C ARG A 174 21.02 -26.52 8.78
N ASN A 175 20.91 -25.94 9.96
CA ASN A 175 21.23 -24.52 10.17
C ASN A 175 22.63 -24.18 9.62
N PRO A 176 22.73 -23.29 8.63
CA PRO A 176 24.01 -22.84 8.11
C PRO A 176 24.84 -22.12 9.19
N ASN A 177 26.16 -22.20 9.10
CA ASN A 177 27.04 -21.62 10.13
C ASN A 177 26.83 -20.11 10.33
N TRP A 178 26.45 -19.39 9.29
CA TRP A 178 26.18 -17.95 9.36
C TRP A 178 24.98 -17.60 10.26
N THR A 179 24.05 -18.51 10.52
CA THR A 179 22.90 -18.27 11.40
C THR A 179 23.30 -18.01 12.84
N LYS A 180 24.47 -18.56 13.29
CA LYS A 180 24.99 -18.36 14.65
C LYS A 180 25.28 -16.89 14.97
N ALA A 181 25.57 -16.07 13.97
CA ALA A 181 25.89 -14.65 14.10
C ALA A 181 24.67 -13.73 13.83
N LYS A 182 23.47 -14.29 13.66
CA LYS A 182 22.28 -13.53 13.25
C LYS A 182 21.11 -13.80 14.18
N GLN A 183 20.26 -12.80 14.33
CA GLN A 183 19.03 -12.91 15.11
C GLN A 183 17.90 -13.41 14.21
N VAL A 184 17.17 -14.43 14.66
CA VAL A 184 15.93 -14.86 14.01
C VAL A 184 14.91 -13.71 14.09
N ALA A 185 14.38 -13.33 12.94
CA ALA A 185 13.32 -12.34 12.84
C ALA A 185 11.94 -13.01 12.87
N LYS A 186 11.75 -14.02 12.03
CA LYS A 186 10.45 -14.71 11.90
C LYS A 186 10.59 -16.00 11.10
N GLN A 187 9.70 -16.97 11.37
CA GLN A 187 9.47 -18.11 10.48
C GLN A 187 8.16 -17.87 9.71
N ILE A 188 8.18 -18.13 8.40
CA ILE A 188 7.02 -18.01 7.49
C ILE A 188 7.09 -19.14 6.50
N GLY A 189 6.05 -19.98 6.45
CA GLY A 189 6.09 -21.22 5.67
C GLY A 189 7.29 -22.07 6.07
N GLN A 190 8.01 -22.57 5.09
CA GLN A 190 9.21 -23.36 5.26
C GLN A 190 10.51 -22.53 5.37
N HIS A 191 10.43 -21.22 5.59
CA HIS A 191 11.61 -20.35 5.67
C HIS A 191 11.75 -19.68 7.04
N ILE A 192 12.98 -19.70 7.56
CA ILE A 192 13.40 -18.96 8.76
C ILE A 192 14.18 -17.72 8.30
N PHE A 193 13.68 -16.54 8.65
CA PHE A 193 14.24 -15.24 8.25
C PHE A 193 15.09 -14.67 9.38
N TYR A 194 16.17 -13.98 9.00
CA TYR A 194 17.15 -13.42 9.94
C TYR A 194 17.41 -11.94 9.63
N ARG A 195 17.63 -11.17 10.69
CA ARG A 195 18.11 -9.80 10.59
C ARG A 195 19.57 -9.77 10.14
N GLY A 196 19.92 -8.73 9.37
CA GLY A 196 21.24 -8.54 8.80
C GLY A 196 22.35 -8.25 9.79
#